data_2f3473bb940a4ca0fef82feb1e314270
#
_entry.id   2f3473bb940a4ca0fef82feb1e314270
#
_cell.length_a   1.000
_cell.length_b   1.000
_cell.length_c   1.000
_cell.angle_alpha   90.00
_cell.angle_beta   90.00
_cell.angle_gamma   90.00
#
_symmetry.space_group_name_H-M   'P 1'
#
loop_
_entity.id
_entity.type
_entity.pdbx_description
1 polymer ?
#
loop_
_entity_poly.entity_id
_entity_poly.type
_entity_poly.pdbx_seq_one_letter_code
_entity_poly.pdbx_strand_id
1 'polypeptide(L)'
;MKFWKTALCASAVGIATLAQAQPAPQAVTVYSSRIENLLKPTLDQYTQQTGVKINLLTDRGGSLAERLAAEGKSSPADVLITVDMGNLHNAAERGLLRKIDSPMLNANVPANFRDPGNRWWGLSQRERTIFYAADRVKPAQLSTYEDLADPKWKGKLCLRTSKQTYTQSLVAMMIAKHGVQQAEAITRGWVSNLAGDVFTNDASLLKAIAAGQCDVGISNTYYYGRLLSREPEFGQGVKLFWANQGASQGGAHVNLSGAGVTTHAKNPEGARKLLEWLSSEGVQTAYTHGTFESPINTKAKADPIVQAWGKFTPSPLNAADIGSRQAEAIRLLDRVGYR
;
A
#
# COMPACT_ATOMS: atom_id res chain seq x y z
N MET A 1 -27.32 48.65 -80.99
CA MET A 1 -26.80 48.76 -79.63
C MET A 1 -26.88 47.36 -79.00
N LYS A 2 -25.77 46.67 -78.85
CA LYS A 2 -25.65 45.30 -78.26
C LYS A 2 -25.02 45.42 -76.88
N PHE A 3 -25.76 45.06 -75.82
CA PHE A 3 -25.26 44.97 -74.44
C PHE A 3 -24.65 43.58 -74.20
N TRP A 4 -23.35 43.57 -73.83
CA TRP A 4 -22.62 42.38 -73.40
C TRP A 4 -22.72 42.23 -71.90
N LYS A 5 -23.27 41.13 -71.44
CA LYS A 5 -23.31 40.77 -70.02
C LYS A 5 -22.09 39.88 -69.73
N THR A 6 -21.17 40.39 -68.93
CA THR A 6 -20.01 39.66 -68.39
C THR A 6 -20.50 38.91 -67.13
N ALA A 7 -20.42 37.57 -67.12
CA ALA A 7 -20.66 36.76 -65.96
C ALA A 7 -19.32 36.58 -65.18
N LEU A 8 -19.28 37.02 -63.91
CA LEU A 8 -18.19 36.71 -62.98
C LEU A 8 -18.42 35.33 -62.35
N CYS A 9 -17.58 34.37 -62.62
CA CYS A 9 -17.49 33.10 -61.88
C CYS A 9 -16.65 33.33 -60.62
N ALA A 10 -17.27 33.31 -59.43
CA ALA A 10 -16.58 33.28 -58.16
C ALA A 10 -16.17 31.83 -57.84
N SER A 11 -14.90 31.50 -57.92
CA SER A 11 -14.35 30.23 -57.49
C SER A 11 -14.17 30.23 -55.97
N ALA A 12 -15.03 29.46 -55.25
CA ALA A 12 -14.89 29.22 -53.82
C ALA A 12 -13.77 28.16 -53.60
N VAL A 13 -12.64 28.62 -53.12
CA VAL A 13 -11.53 27.71 -52.67
C VAL A 13 -11.94 27.20 -51.25
N GLY A 14 -12.39 25.97 -51.20
CA GLY A 14 -12.65 25.27 -49.92
C GLY A 14 -11.31 24.92 -49.26
N ILE A 15 -10.99 25.57 -48.16
CA ILE A 15 -9.89 25.18 -47.29
C ILE A 15 -10.29 23.93 -46.51
N ALA A 16 -9.88 22.75 -46.99
CA ALA A 16 -10.01 21.52 -46.21
C ALA A 16 -9.01 21.57 -45.05
N THR A 17 -9.47 21.85 -43.83
CA THR A 17 -8.69 21.66 -42.62
C THR A 17 -8.45 20.17 -42.40
N LEU A 18 -7.24 19.71 -42.73
CA LEU A 18 -6.75 18.39 -42.34
C LEU A 18 -6.69 18.36 -40.80
N ALA A 19 -7.66 17.75 -40.16
CA ALA A 19 -7.58 17.37 -38.76
C ALA A 19 -6.40 16.41 -38.61
N GLN A 20 -5.27 16.88 -38.08
CA GLN A 20 -4.15 16.02 -37.72
C GLN A 20 -4.64 15.09 -36.62
N ALA A 21 -4.80 13.80 -36.93
CA ALA A 21 -5.06 12.77 -35.94
C ALA A 21 -3.87 12.78 -34.94
N GLN A 22 -4.13 13.15 -33.70
CA GLN A 22 -3.14 13.03 -32.65
C GLN A 22 -2.70 11.55 -32.56
N PRO A 23 -1.40 11.24 -32.51
CA PRO A 23 -0.94 9.88 -32.34
C PRO A 23 -1.58 9.29 -31.10
N ALA A 24 -2.03 8.05 -31.18
CA ALA A 24 -2.64 7.34 -30.02
C ALA A 24 -1.63 7.38 -28.84
N PRO A 25 -2.11 7.64 -27.61
CA PRO A 25 -1.24 7.74 -26.45
C PRO A 25 -0.48 6.41 -26.27
N GLN A 26 0.83 6.52 -26.04
CA GLN A 26 1.69 5.36 -25.84
C GLN A 26 1.24 4.58 -24.59
N ALA A 27 1.15 3.25 -24.69
CA ALA A 27 0.78 2.38 -23.59
C ALA A 27 1.75 2.52 -22.38
N VAL A 28 1.25 2.22 -21.18
CA VAL A 28 2.05 2.11 -19.95
C VAL A 28 2.03 0.67 -19.45
N THR A 29 3.20 0.09 -19.22
CA THR A 29 3.33 -1.26 -18.67
C THR A 29 3.57 -1.20 -17.16
N VAL A 30 2.71 -1.88 -16.40
CA VAL A 30 2.70 -1.89 -14.94
C VAL A 30 3.05 -3.28 -14.43
N TYR A 31 4.12 -3.38 -13.64
CA TYR A 31 4.43 -4.56 -12.84
C TYR A 31 3.89 -4.35 -11.44
N SER A 32 3.06 -5.28 -10.93
CA SER A 32 2.37 -5.10 -9.66
C SER A 32 2.39 -6.36 -8.80
N SER A 33 2.69 -6.20 -7.51
CA SER A 33 2.49 -7.26 -6.52
C SER A 33 1.11 -7.23 -5.87
N ARG A 34 0.24 -6.35 -6.34
CA ARG A 34 -1.14 -6.29 -5.90
C ARG A 34 -1.98 -7.31 -6.65
N ILE A 35 -2.94 -7.93 -5.96
CA ILE A 35 -3.89 -8.85 -6.55
C ILE A 35 -4.64 -8.13 -7.70
N GLU A 36 -4.66 -8.75 -8.88
CA GLU A 36 -5.16 -8.15 -10.11
C GLU A 36 -6.58 -7.62 -9.99
N ASN A 37 -7.49 -8.38 -9.42
CA ASN A 37 -8.90 -8.00 -9.27
C ASN A 37 -9.13 -6.78 -8.35
N LEU A 38 -8.13 -6.39 -7.54
CA LEU A 38 -8.19 -5.17 -6.71
C LEU A 38 -7.58 -3.94 -7.39
N LEU A 39 -6.70 -4.14 -8.37
CA LEU A 39 -6.01 -3.04 -9.06
C LEU A 39 -6.60 -2.77 -10.44
N LYS A 40 -6.94 -3.82 -11.18
CA LYS A 40 -7.38 -3.73 -12.57
C LYS A 40 -8.58 -2.79 -12.78
N PRO A 41 -9.64 -2.78 -11.95
CA PRO A 41 -10.77 -1.86 -12.15
C PRO A 41 -10.33 -0.38 -12.14
N THR A 42 -9.38 -0.02 -11.28
CA THR A 42 -8.83 1.35 -11.21
C THR A 42 -8.00 1.67 -12.46
N LEU A 43 -7.19 0.74 -12.94
CA LEU A 43 -6.41 0.92 -14.18
C LEU A 43 -7.30 0.98 -15.43
N ASP A 44 -8.37 0.19 -15.48
CA ASP A 44 -9.38 0.25 -16.56
C ASP A 44 -10.08 1.63 -16.58
N GLN A 45 -10.39 2.20 -15.41
CA GLN A 45 -10.91 3.56 -15.31
C GLN A 45 -9.92 4.60 -15.86
N TYR A 46 -8.63 4.47 -15.57
CA TYR A 46 -7.60 5.34 -16.15
C TYR A 46 -7.61 5.24 -17.68
N THR A 47 -7.65 4.02 -18.22
CA THR A 47 -7.71 3.79 -19.68
C THR A 47 -8.96 4.42 -20.28
N GLN A 48 -10.13 4.29 -19.65
CA GLN A 48 -11.38 4.90 -20.11
C GLN A 48 -11.32 6.42 -20.13
N GLN A 49 -10.69 7.04 -19.12
CA GLN A 49 -10.61 8.51 -19.02
C GLN A 49 -9.54 9.14 -19.92
N THR A 50 -8.46 8.42 -20.20
CA THR A 50 -7.30 9.00 -20.89
C THR A 50 -7.01 8.42 -22.27
N GLY A 51 -7.61 7.29 -22.61
CA GLY A 51 -7.28 6.52 -23.82
C GLY A 51 -5.95 5.78 -23.73
N VAL A 52 -5.19 5.92 -22.62
CA VAL A 52 -3.89 5.23 -22.44
C VAL A 52 -4.12 3.77 -22.10
N LYS A 53 -3.62 2.85 -22.92
CA LYS A 53 -3.68 1.41 -22.65
C LYS A 53 -2.73 1.05 -21.52
N ILE A 54 -3.19 0.26 -20.55
CA ILE A 54 -2.36 -0.31 -19.49
C ILE A 54 -2.10 -1.78 -19.75
N ASN A 55 -0.83 -2.18 -19.78
CA ASN A 55 -0.40 -3.58 -19.81
C ASN A 55 -0.03 -3.98 -18.37
N LEU A 56 -0.83 -4.82 -17.72
CA LEU A 56 -0.62 -5.23 -16.34
C LEU A 56 0.02 -6.62 -16.28
N LEU A 57 1.09 -6.74 -15.49
CA LEU A 57 1.69 -8.01 -15.09
C LEU A 57 1.70 -8.09 -13.57
N THR A 58 1.17 -9.18 -13.01
CA THR A 58 1.11 -9.39 -11.56
C THR A 58 1.99 -10.56 -11.13
N ASP A 59 2.75 -10.36 -10.03
CA ASP A 59 3.57 -11.40 -9.38
C ASP A 59 3.89 -10.96 -7.93
N ARG A 60 4.63 -11.76 -7.17
CA ARG A 60 5.09 -11.41 -5.81
C ARG A 60 6.07 -10.22 -5.87
N GLY A 61 6.03 -9.32 -4.87
CA GLY A 61 6.83 -8.09 -4.87
C GLY A 61 8.34 -8.32 -4.99
N GLY A 62 8.89 -9.29 -4.30
CA GLY A 62 10.31 -9.66 -4.42
C GLY A 62 10.66 -10.19 -5.81
N SER A 63 9.84 -11.08 -6.40
CA SER A 63 10.03 -11.61 -7.75
C SER A 63 10.03 -10.51 -8.81
N LEU A 64 9.21 -9.48 -8.66
CA LEU A 64 9.16 -8.35 -9.62
C LEU A 64 10.43 -7.51 -9.61
N ALA A 65 11.04 -7.28 -8.43
CA ALA A 65 12.31 -6.57 -8.34
C ALA A 65 13.46 -7.37 -8.99
N GLU A 66 13.50 -8.69 -8.76
CA GLU A 66 14.47 -9.58 -9.41
C GLU A 66 14.26 -9.60 -10.94
N ARG A 67 13.02 -9.67 -11.38
CA ARG A 67 12.67 -9.63 -12.80
C ARG A 67 13.12 -8.32 -13.45
N LEU A 68 12.82 -7.16 -12.83
CA LEU A 68 13.30 -5.87 -13.32
C LEU A 68 14.82 -5.81 -13.43
N ALA A 69 15.54 -6.33 -12.43
CA ALA A 69 17.00 -6.40 -12.44
C ALA A 69 17.54 -7.28 -13.56
N ALA A 70 16.92 -8.46 -13.77
CA ALA A 70 17.34 -9.39 -14.84
C ALA A 70 17.03 -8.87 -16.24
N GLU A 71 15.88 -8.22 -16.43
CA GLU A 71 15.49 -7.62 -17.72
C GLU A 71 16.33 -6.38 -18.05
N GLY A 72 16.78 -5.61 -17.05
CA GLY A 72 17.61 -4.43 -17.19
C GLY A 72 17.05 -3.43 -18.20
N LYS A 73 17.87 -3.00 -19.18
CA LYS A 73 17.45 -2.06 -20.24
C LYS A 73 16.37 -2.62 -21.17
N SER A 74 16.18 -3.93 -21.21
CA SER A 74 15.17 -4.59 -22.05
C SER A 74 13.81 -4.69 -21.37
N SER A 75 13.70 -4.32 -20.10
CA SER A 75 12.42 -4.37 -19.37
C SER A 75 11.34 -3.56 -20.09
N PRO A 76 10.15 -4.12 -20.28
CA PRO A 76 9.00 -3.38 -20.78
C PRO A 76 8.29 -2.57 -19.69
N ALA A 77 8.64 -2.75 -18.42
CA ALA A 77 7.94 -2.15 -17.30
C ALA A 77 8.23 -0.66 -17.18
N ASP A 78 7.19 0.16 -17.15
CA ASP A 78 7.27 1.60 -16.88
C ASP A 78 7.04 1.92 -15.40
N VAL A 79 6.18 1.15 -14.74
CA VAL A 79 5.80 1.35 -13.33
C VAL A 79 5.96 0.05 -12.56
N LEU A 80 6.53 0.16 -11.35
CA LEU A 80 6.49 -0.89 -10.33
C LEU A 80 5.51 -0.47 -9.23
N ILE A 81 4.52 -1.31 -8.94
CA ILE A 81 3.60 -1.16 -7.80
C ILE A 81 3.84 -2.30 -6.82
N THR A 82 4.10 -2.01 -5.55
CA THR A 82 4.22 -3.02 -4.50
C THR A 82 3.26 -2.78 -3.35
N VAL A 83 2.98 -3.85 -2.58
CA VAL A 83 2.11 -3.80 -1.39
C VAL A 83 2.90 -3.68 -0.09
N ASP A 84 4.16 -3.27 -0.16
CA ASP A 84 5.06 -3.20 0.98
C ASP A 84 6.17 -2.14 0.76
N MET A 85 6.41 -1.30 1.77
CA MET A 85 7.40 -0.22 1.70
C MET A 85 8.83 -0.74 1.60
N GLY A 86 9.15 -1.89 2.19
CA GLY A 86 10.49 -2.48 2.11
C GLY A 86 10.84 -2.94 0.70
N ASN A 87 9.86 -3.47 -0.05
CA ASN A 87 10.06 -3.81 -1.45
C ASN A 87 10.31 -2.56 -2.32
N LEU A 88 9.61 -1.45 -2.04
CA LEU A 88 9.85 -0.18 -2.74
C LEU A 88 11.23 0.38 -2.42
N HIS A 89 11.60 0.40 -1.13
CA HIS A 89 12.92 0.83 -0.69
C HIS A 89 14.03 -0.02 -1.34
N ASN A 90 13.91 -1.34 -1.30
CA ASN A 90 14.87 -2.25 -1.93
C ASN A 90 15.01 -2.00 -3.43
N ALA A 91 13.90 -1.83 -4.15
CA ALA A 91 13.93 -1.53 -5.57
C ALA A 91 14.63 -0.19 -5.86
N ALA A 92 14.39 0.83 -5.02
CA ALA A 92 15.03 2.15 -5.16
C ALA A 92 16.55 2.08 -4.88
N GLU A 93 16.98 1.40 -3.81
CA GLU A 93 18.41 1.25 -3.47
C GLU A 93 19.20 0.44 -4.50
N ARG A 94 18.53 -0.49 -5.16
CA ARG A 94 19.14 -1.25 -6.29
C ARG A 94 19.14 -0.49 -7.62
N GLY A 95 18.71 0.78 -7.64
CA GLY A 95 18.68 1.60 -8.84
C GLY A 95 17.60 1.17 -9.85
N LEU A 96 16.59 0.39 -9.44
CA LEU A 96 15.51 -0.06 -10.31
C LEU A 96 14.41 0.99 -10.51
N LEU A 97 14.38 2.01 -9.66
CA LEU A 97 13.45 3.14 -9.74
C LEU A 97 14.20 4.43 -10.00
N ARG A 98 13.66 5.25 -10.90
CA ARG A 98 14.23 6.54 -11.23
C ARG A 98 13.62 7.67 -10.39
N LYS A 99 14.40 8.71 -10.17
CA LYS A 99 13.90 9.96 -9.60
C LYS A 99 12.89 10.61 -10.56
N ILE A 100 11.76 11.04 -10.03
CA ILE A 100 10.73 11.82 -10.74
C ILE A 100 10.52 13.13 -10.00
N ASP A 101 10.51 14.22 -10.73
CA ASP A 101 10.10 15.50 -10.21
C ASP A 101 8.62 15.72 -10.52
N SER A 102 7.79 15.73 -9.48
CA SER A 102 6.35 15.95 -9.57
C SER A 102 5.84 16.71 -8.35
N PRO A 103 5.59 18.02 -8.49
CA PRO A 103 4.94 18.79 -7.44
C PRO A 103 3.60 18.23 -7.02
N MET A 104 2.84 17.63 -7.96
CA MET A 104 1.54 17.02 -7.68
C MET A 104 1.65 15.80 -6.76
N LEU A 105 2.57 14.87 -7.06
CA LEU A 105 2.83 13.72 -6.19
C LEU A 105 3.29 14.16 -4.80
N ASN A 106 4.15 15.17 -4.74
CA ASN A 106 4.65 15.71 -3.47
C ASN A 106 3.57 16.43 -2.66
N ALA A 107 2.58 17.03 -3.31
CA ALA A 107 1.43 17.65 -2.65
C ALA A 107 0.39 16.62 -2.18
N ASN A 108 0.20 15.53 -2.94
CA ASN A 108 -0.80 14.51 -2.66
C ASN A 108 -0.34 13.46 -1.65
N VAL A 109 0.98 13.23 -1.54
CA VAL A 109 1.56 12.19 -0.68
C VAL A 109 2.41 12.81 0.42
N PRO A 110 2.06 12.66 1.71
CA PRO A 110 2.83 13.18 2.83
C PRO A 110 4.29 12.70 2.82
N ALA A 111 5.20 13.53 3.32
CA ALA A 111 6.65 13.30 3.23
C ALA A 111 7.10 11.98 3.90
N ASN A 112 6.44 11.57 4.99
CA ASN A 112 6.73 10.31 5.68
C ASN A 112 6.25 9.06 4.92
N PHE A 113 5.45 9.22 3.86
CA PHE A 113 4.90 8.14 3.05
C PHE A 113 5.47 8.10 1.63
N ARG A 114 6.63 8.71 1.40
CA ARG A 114 7.35 8.68 0.13
C ARG A 114 8.86 8.60 0.33
N ASP A 115 9.55 8.20 -0.71
CA ASP A 115 11.02 8.21 -0.73
C ASP A 115 11.55 9.65 -0.65
N PRO A 116 12.47 9.97 0.27
CA PRO A 116 13.11 11.30 0.30
C PRO A 116 13.82 11.67 -1.00
N GLY A 117 14.28 10.68 -1.78
CA GLY A 117 14.89 10.86 -3.10
C GLY A 117 13.91 10.98 -4.26
N ASN A 118 12.59 10.99 -4.00
CA ASN A 118 11.53 11.06 -5.03
C ASN A 118 11.61 9.93 -6.06
N ARG A 119 11.85 8.69 -5.61
CA ARG A 119 11.89 7.49 -6.47
C ARG A 119 10.61 6.67 -6.38
N TRP A 120 9.84 6.80 -5.28
CA TRP A 120 8.55 6.15 -5.08
C TRP A 120 7.64 6.95 -4.15
N TRP A 121 6.33 6.71 -4.26
CA TRP A 121 5.26 7.32 -3.47
C TRP A 121 4.27 6.26 -2.99
N GLY A 122 3.74 6.45 -1.79
CA GLY A 122 2.62 5.67 -1.27
C GLY A 122 1.36 5.91 -2.09
N LEU A 123 0.54 4.87 -2.25
CA LEU A 123 -0.76 4.93 -2.93
C LEU A 123 -1.91 4.58 -1.98
N SER A 124 -1.67 3.81 -0.92
CA SER A 124 -2.64 3.56 0.14
C SER A 124 -1.92 3.16 1.42
N GLN A 125 -2.55 3.45 2.56
CA GLN A 125 -2.10 3.04 3.87
C GLN A 125 -2.71 1.68 4.23
N ARG A 126 -1.92 0.87 4.92
CA ARG A 126 -2.27 -0.48 5.34
C ARG A 126 -1.87 -0.63 6.81
N GLU A 127 -2.77 -0.21 7.68
CA GLU A 127 -2.53 -0.22 9.11
C GLU A 127 -2.49 -1.66 9.62
N ARG A 128 -1.57 -1.92 10.54
CA ARG A 128 -1.45 -3.18 11.24
C ARG A 128 -1.52 -2.91 12.72
N THR A 129 -2.56 -3.41 13.39
CA THR A 129 -2.82 -3.09 14.79
C THR A 129 -3.35 -4.28 15.57
N ILE A 130 -3.70 -4.06 16.83
CA ILE A 130 -4.19 -5.09 17.75
C ILE A 130 -5.69 -5.34 17.51
N PHE A 131 -6.08 -6.60 17.51
CA PHE A 131 -7.46 -7.06 17.57
C PHE A 131 -7.65 -7.92 18.82
N TYR A 132 -8.85 -7.88 19.41
CA TYR A 132 -9.12 -8.56 20.65
C TYR A 132 -10.55 -9.10 20.72
N ALA A 133 -10.75 -10.14 21.52
CA ALA A 133 -12.05 -10.72 21.83
C ALA A 133 -12.79 -9.81 22.83
N ALA A 134 -13.94 -9.29 22.42
CA ALA A 134 -14.69 -8.30 23.19
C ALA A 134 -15.24 -8.82 24.52
N ASP A 135 -15.48 -10.13 24.60
CA ASP A 135 -16.01 -10.84 25.79
C ASP A 135 -14.91 -11.26 26.78
N ARG A 136 -13.62 -11.38 26.33
CA ARG A 136 -12.51 -11.90 27.15
C ARG A 136 -11.46 -10.84 27.50
N VAL A 137 -11.36 -9.76 26.72
CA VAL A 137 -10.36 -8.71 26.93
C VAL A 137 -11.03 -7.35 27.06
N LYS A 138 -10.70 -6.61 28.12
CA LYS A 138 -11.12 -5.22 28.30
C LYS A 138 -10.13 -4.29 27.61
N PRO A 139 -10.57 -3.22 26.91
CA PRO A 139 -9.66 -2.25 26.26
C PRO A 139 -8.57 -1.68 27.19
N ALA A 140 -8.87 -1.50 28.47
CA ALA A 140 -7.91 -1.00 29.47
C ALA A 140 -6.72 -1.95 29.73
N GLN A 141 -6.78 -3.20 29.29
CA GLN A 141 -5.68 -4.17 29.38
C GLN A 141 -4.70 -4.06 28.20
N LEU A 142 -5.10 -3.34 27.12
CA LEU A 142 -4.34 -3.15 25.91
C LEU A 142 -3.62 -1.81 25.91
N SER A 143 -2.46 -1.74 25.30
CA SER A 143 -1.65 -0.51 25.25
C SER A 143 -0.83 -0.43 23.95
N THR A 144 0.26 -1.16 23.87
CA THR A 144 1.25 -1.08 22.79
C THR A 144 1.52 -2.46 22.19
N TYR A 145 2.23 -2.49 21.07
CA TYR A 145 2.78 -3.75 20.53
C TYR A 145 3.76 -4.39 21.51
N GLU A 146 4.56 -3.54 22.18
CA GLU A 146 5.56 -3.92 23.18
C GLU A 146 4.91 -4.65 24.37
N ASP A 147 3.75 -4.17 24.81
CA ASP A 147 2.98 -4.76 25.91
C ASP A 147 2.47 -6.19 25.61
N LEU A 148 2.35 -6.58 24.36
CA LEU A 148 2.00 -7.96 23.99
C LEU A 148 3.13 -8.97 24.30
N ALA A 149 4.34 -8.51 24.65
CA ALA A 149 5.42 -9.34 25.19
C ALA A 149 5.27 -9.66 26.68
N ASP A 150 4.36 -8.97 27.40
CA ASP A 150 4.11 -9.22 28.83
C ASP A 150 3.56 -10.66 29.02
N PRO A 151 4.05 -11.39 30.04
CA PRO A 151 3.56 -12.74 30.40
C PRO A 151 2.05 -12.85 30.65
N LYS A 152 1.34 -11.74 30.94
CA LYS A 152 -0.13 -11.74 31.07
C LYS A 152 -0.84 -12.25 29.81
N TRP A 153 -0.15 -12.19 28.63
CA TRP A 153 -0.65 -12.67 27.36
C TRP A 153 -0.22 -14.10 27.01
N LYS A 154 0.45 -14.82 27.92
CA LYS A 154 0.91 -16.20 27.68
C LYS A 154 -0.24 -17.11 27.29
N GLY A 155 -0.11 -17.79 26.15
CA GLY A 155 -1.13 -18.66 25.58
C GLY A 155 -2.37 -17.94 25.05
N LYS A 156 -2.30 -16.61 24.80
CA LYS A 156 -3.46 -15.79 24.39
C LYS A 156 -3.21 -14.99 23.10
N LEU A 157 -1.99 -14.98 22.57
CA LEU A 157 -1.60 -14.18 21.43
C LEU A 157 -1.64 -15.00 20.13
N CYS A 158 -2.35 -14.48 19.13
CA CYS A 158 -2.32 -14.98 17.75
C CYS A 158 -1.51 -14.06 16.86
N LEU A 159 -0.59 -14.63 16.10
CA LEU A 159 0.24 -13.89 15.15
C LEU A 159 0.26 -14.53 13.77
N ARG A 160 0.54 -13.72 12.76
CA ARG A 160 0.77 -14.16 11.40
C ARG A 160 2.22 -14.61 11.21
N THR A 161 2.47 -15.58 10.33
CA THR A 161 3.83 -16.09 10.03
C THR A 161 4.83 -14.96 9.72
N SER A 162 6.07 -15.15 10.17
CA SER A 162 7.22 -14.28 9.89
C SER A 162 7.58 -14.15 8.40
N LYS A 163 7.14 -15.10 7.57
CA LYS A 163 7.39 -15.11 6.12
C LYS A 163 6.60 -14.03 5.36
N GLN A 164 5.67 -13.36 6.04
CA GLN A 164 4.88 -12.29 5.42
C GLN A 164 5.53 -10.92 5.61
N THR A 165 5.59 -10.15 4.54
CA THR A 165 6.14 -8.79 4.54
C THR A 165 5.51 -7.90 5.60
N TYR A 166 4.22 -8.10 5.93
CA TYR A 166 3.51 -7.32 6.95
C TYR A 166 4.04 -7.53 8.37
N THR A 167 4.43 -8.78 8.72
CA THR A 167 5.09 -9.09 9.99
C THR A 167 6.49 -8.52 10.00
N GLN A 168 7.24 -8.70 8.90
CA GLN A 168 8.59 -8.17 8.74
C GLN A 168 8.63 -6.64 8.85
N SER A 169 7.68 -5.96 8.22
CA SER A 169 7.56 -4.50 8.25
C SER A 169 7.23 -3.96 9.65
N LEU A 170 6.37 -4.64 10.42
CA LEU A 170 6.11 -4.27 11.81
C LEU A 170 7.37 -4.41 12.66
N VAL A 171 8.11 -5.51 12.53
CA VAL A 171 9.37 -5.74 13.27
C VAL A 171 10.44 -4.75 12.81
N ALA A 172 10.50 -4.39 11.52
CA ALA A 172 11.37 -3.34 11.01
C ALA A 172 11.08 -1.98 11.65
N MET A 173 9.80 -1.62 11.84
CA MET A 173 9.40 -0.42 12.59
C MET A 173 9.85 -0.50 14.05
N MET A 174 9.72 -1.66 14.72
CA MET A 174 10.20 -1.86 16.09
C MET A 174 11.72 -1.68 16.18
N ILE A 175 12.49 -2.18 15.20
CA ILE A 175 13.95 -1.97 15.14
C ILE A 175 14.27 -0.49 14.95
N ALA A 176 13.58 0.21 14.05
CA ALA A 176 13.79 1.64 13.81
C ALA A 176 13.49 2.48 15.05
N LYS A 177 12.50 2.08 15.85
CA LYS A 177 12.07 2.78 17.06
C LYS A 177 12.95 2.48 18.28
N HIS A 178 13.35 1.24 18.50
CA HIS A 178 13.94 0.76 19.75
C HIS A 178 15.37 0.22 19.60
N GLY A 179 15.85 0.07 18.35
CA GLY A 179 17.07 -0.70 18.07
C GLY A 179 16.85 -2.20 18.10
N VAL A 180 17.85 -2.94 17.57
CA VAL A 180 17.75 -4.39 17.33
C VAL A 180 17.54 -5.18 18.62
N GLN A 181 18.30 -4.89 19.66
CA GLN A 181 18.29 -5.65 20.92
C GLN A 181 16.91 -5.62 21.59
N GLN A 182 16.33 -4.42 21.71
CA GLN A 182 15.03 -4.26 22.35
C GLN A 182 13.90 -4.86 21.46
N ALA A 183 13.96 -4.66 20.15
CA ALA A 183 13.01 -5.28 19.21
C ALA A 183 13.08 -6.80 19.28
N GLU A 184 14.28 -7.38 19.44
CA GLU A 184 14.45 -8.82 19.61
C GLU A 184 13.83 -9.32 20.93
N ALA A 185 14.04 -8.62 22.04
CA ALA A 185 13.45 -8.97 23.32
C ALA A 185 11.91 -8.96 23.25
N ILE A 186 11.32 -7.92 22.66
CA ILE A 186 9.88 -7.79 22.45
C ILE A 186 9.35 -8.94 21.59
N THR A 187 9.99 -9.19 20.44
CA THR A 187 9.56 -10.24 19.51
C THR A 187 9.67 -11.64 20.12
N ARG A 188 10.70 -11.88 20.93
CA ARG A 188 10.86 -13.12 21.72
C ARG A 188 9.71 -13.29 22.73
N GLY A 189 9.31 -12.20 23.40
CA GLY A 189 8.14 -12.19 24.28
C GLY A 189 6.84 -12.53 23.53
N TRP A 190 6.64 -11.99 22.32
CA TRP A 190 5.49 -12.36 21.49
C TRP A 190 5.48 -13.86 21.17
N VAL A 191 6.63 -14.42 20.77
CA VAL A 191 6.74 -15.87 20.48
C VAL A 191 6.42 -16.72 21.72
N SER A 192 6.88 -16.29 22.89
CA SER A 192 6.59 -16.99 24.17
C SER A 192 5.11 -16.91 24.59
N ASN A 193 4.37 -15.93 24.08
CA ASN A 193 2.96 -15.70 24.42
C ASN A 193 1.98 -16.30 23.39
N LEU A 194 2.49 -16.94 22.31
CA LEU A 194 1.62 -17.56 21.31
C LEU A 194 0.66 -18.58 21.92
N ALA A 195 -0.60 -18.53 21.49
CA ALA A 195 -1.62 -19.49 21.85
C ALA A 195 -1.49 -20.84 21.12
N GLY A 196 -0.77 -20.84 19.99
CA GLY A 196 -0.55 -22.00 19.14
C GLY A 196 0.31 -21.64 17.92
N ASP A 197 0.15 -22.38 16.83
CA ASP A 197 0.87 -22.10 15.59
C ASP A 197 0.48 -20.74 14.99
N VAL A 198 1.43 -20.17 14.25
CA VAL A 198 1.21 -18.90 13.53
C VAL A 198 0.29 -19.08 12.31
N PHE A 199 -0.44 -18.06 11.97
CA PHE A 199 -1.41 -18.09 10.87
C PHE A 199 -0.78 -17.71 9.52
N THR A 200 -1.25 -18.35 8.44
CA THR A 200 -0.82 -18.03 7.08
C THR A 200 -1.53 -16.83 6.49
N ASN A 201 -2.66 -16.39 7.07
CA ASN A 201 -3.39 -15.18 6.67
C ASN A 201 -4.10 -14.52 7.86
N ASP A 202 -4.33 -13.21 7.76
CA ASP A 202 -4.91 -12.40 8.84
C ASP A 202 -6.44 -12.67 9.01
N ALA A 203 -7.16 -13.08 7.98
CA ALA A 203 -8.58 -13.40 8.12
C ALA A 203 -8.79 -14.64 9.01
N SER A 204 -7.95 -15.68 8.83
CA SER A 204 -7.97 -16.87 9.70
C SER A 204 -7.57 -16.51 11.13
N LEU A 205 -6.61 -15.62 11.32
CA LEU A 205 -6.22 -15.10 12.64
C LEU A 205 -7.40 -14.41 13.33
N LEU A 206 -8.09 -13.50 12.63
CA LEU A 206 -9.25 -12.79 13.19
C LEU A 206 -10.39 -13.77 13.54
N LYS A 207 -10.64 -14.78 12.71
CA LYS A 207 -11.62 -15.84 12.99
C LYS A 207 -11.21 -16.71 14.18
N ALA A 208 -9.90 -16.94 14.38
CA ALA A 208 -9.38 -17.65 15.55
C ALA A 208 -9.63 -16.90 16.86
N ILE A 209 -9.51 -15.55 16.85
CA ILE A 209 -9.91 -14.72 18.00
C ILE A 209 -11.41 -14.88 18.28
N ALA A 210 -12.26 -14.79 17.26
CA ALA A 210 -13.70 -14.99 17.42
C ALA A 210 -14.06 -16.38 17.98
N ALA A 211 -13.32 -17.41 17.55
CA ALA A 211 -13.52 -18.81 17.97
C ALA A 211 -12.90 -19.15 19.35
N GLY A 212 -12.24 -18.21 20.02
CA GLY A 212 -11.66 -18.45 21.34
C GLY A 212 -10.33 -19.20 21.32
N GLN A 213 -9.65 -19.33 20.17
CA GLN A 213 -8.34 -19.96 20.09
C GLN A 213 -7.23 -19.05 20.66
N CYS A 214 -7.46 -17.75 20.67
CA CYS A 214 -6.64 -16.73 21.33
C CYS A 214 -7.52 -15.54 21.72
N ASP A 215 -7.01 -14.67 22.58
CA ASP A 215 -7.75 -13.51 23.07
C ASP A 215 -7.37 -12.22 22.34
N VAL A 216 -6.12 -12.12 21.87
CA VAL A 216 -5.57 -10.97 21.17
C VAL A 216 -4.76 -11.41 19.96
N GLY A 217 -4.59 -10.51 18.98
CA GLY A 217 -3.73 -10.75 17.84
C GLY A 217 -3.39 -9.47 17.11
N ILE A 218 -2.41 -9.55 16.19
CA ILE A 218 -2.00 -8.43 15.34
C ILE A 218 -2.37 -8.75 13.88
N SER A 219 -3.19 -7.89 13.29
CA SER A 219 -3.68 -8.04 11.91
C SER A 219 -3.68 -6.72 11.15
N ASN A 220 -3.67 -6.81 9.82
CA ASN A 220 -3.95 -5.63 8.99
C ASN A 220 -5.46 -5.33 9.03
N THR A 221 -5.79 -4.05 9.15
CA THR A 221 -7.16 -3.55 9.32
C THR A 221 -8.10 -3.91 8.17
N TYR A 222 -7.61 -3.89 6.94
CA TYR A 222 -8.45 -4.18 5.77
C TYR A 222 -9.00 -5.62 5.73
N TYR A 223 -8.37 -6.59 6.41
CA TYR A 223 -8.96 -7.93 6.55
C TYR A 223 -10.20 -7.88 7.45
N TYR A 224 -10.15 -7.09 8.52
CA TYR A 224 -11.29 -6.85 9.39
C TYR A 224 -12.42 -6.14 8.65
N GLY A 225 -12.09 -5.09 7.87
CA GLY A 225 -13.05 -4.41 7.01
C GLY A 225 -13.78 -5.36 6.06
N ARG A 226 -13.04 -6.27 5.41
CA ARG A 226 -13.64 -7.30 4.53
C ARG A 226 -14.51 -8.32 5.27
N LEU A 227 -14.20 -8.64 6.51
CA LEU A 227 -15.07 -9.49 7.32
C LEU A 227 -16.34 -8.72 7.68
N LEU A 228 -16.23 -7.50 8.18
CA LEU A 228 -17.38 -6.67 8.55
C LEU A 228 -18.33 -6.39 7.37
N SER A 229 -17.80 -6.21 6.16
CA SER A 229 -18.63 -5.99 4.98
C SER A 229 -19.47 -7.19 4.56
N ARG A 230 -19.09 -8.40 4.98
CA ARG A 230 -19.78 -9.66 4.66
C ARG A 230 -20.59 -10.19 5.83
N GLU A 231 -20.09 -10.01 7.02
CA GLU A 231 -20.56 -10.55 8.30
C GLU A 231 -20.52 -9.40 9.33
N PRO A 232 -21.46 -8.42 9.30
CA PRO A 232 -21.42 -7.24 10.20
C PRO A 232 -21.40 -7.61 11.69
N GLU A 233 -22.04 -8.72 12.07
CA GLU A 233 -22.07 -9.27 13.42
C GLU A 233 -20.68 -9.69 13.93
N PHE A 234 -19.73 -9.98 13.03
CA PHE A 234 -18.34 -10.29 13.40
C PHE A 234 -17.73 -9.19 14.30
N GLY A 235 -18.13 -7.95 14.09
CA GLY A 235 -17.72 -6.81 14.91
C GLY A 235 -18.27 -6.81 16.32
N GLN A 236 -19.20 -7.68 16.70
CA GLN A 236 -19.65 -7.83 18.09
C GLN A 236 -18.63 -8.60 18.91
N GLY A 237 -18.07 -9.69 18.36
CA GLY A 237 -17.14 -10.59 19.04
C GLY A 237 -15.67 -10.15 18.95
N VAL A 238 -15.25 -9.51 17.86
CA VAL A 238 -13.88 -9.06 17.66
C VAL A 238 -13.84 -7.54 17.47
N LYS A 239 -12.95 -6.87 18.21
CA LYS A 239 -12.80 -5.41 18.18
C LYS A 239 -11.38 -5.02 17.77
N LEU A 240 -11.26 -3.86 17.13
CA LEU A 240 -9.99 -3.22 16.83
C LEU A 240 -9.54 -2.34 18.01
N PHE A 241 -8.24 -2.36 18.29
CA PHE A 241 -7.58 -1.46 19.24
C PHE A 241 -6.37 -0.83 18.56
N TRP A 242 -6.34 0.49 18.50
CA TRP A 242 -5.19 1.23 17.95
C TRP A 242 -4.03 1.17 18.93
N ALA A 243 -2.97 0.44 18.57
CA ALA A 243 -1.77 0.32 19.39
C ALA A 243 -0.97 1.62 19.44
N ASN A 244 -0.22 1.83 20.53
CA ASN A 244 0.76 2.91 20.65
C ASN A 244 0.18 4.33 20.51
N GLN A 245 -1.00 4.61 21.06
CA GLN A 245 -1.67 5.91 20.93
C GLN A 245 -1.33 6.92 22.02
N GLY A 246 -0.61 6.54 23.08
CA GLY A 246 -0.14 7.48 24.11
C GLY A 246 0.90 8.45 23.53
N ALA A 247 1.01 9.64 24.10
CA ALA A 247 1.84 10.75 23.60
C ALA A 247 3.33 10.39 23.35
N SER A 248 3.90 9.45 24.11
CA SER A 248 5.29 8.99 23.97
C SER A 248 5.41 7.62 23.30
N GLN A 249 4.30 7.01 22.86
CA GLN A 249 4.30 5.62 22.38
C GLN A 249 4.63 5.46 20.89
N GLY A 250 4.67 6.56 20.12
CA GLY A 250 5.18 6.59 18.75
C GLY A 250 4.21 6.13 17.67
N GLY A 251 2.91 5.99 17.97
CA GLY A 251 1.86 5.74 16.99
C GLY A 251 1.78 4.31 16.44
N ALA A 252 0.68 4.02 15.75
CA ALA A 252 0.41 2.72 15.15
C ALA A 252 1.25 2.48 13.88
N HIS A 253 1.61 1.22 13.61
CA HIS A 253 2.33 0.84 12.40
C HIS A 253 1.44 1.00 11.16
N VAL A 254 1.99 1.67 10.16
CA VAL A 254 1.40 1.82 8.83
C VAL A 254 2.39 1.30 7.79
N ASN A 255 2.00 0.28 7.03
CA ASN A 255 2.68 -0.12 5.81
C ASN A 255 1.99 0.52 4.60
N LEU A 256 2.62 0.50 3.44
CA LEU A 256 2.13 1.17 2.23
C LEU A 256 1.97 0.18 1.08
N SER A 257 0.90 0.35 0.30
CA SER A 257 1.00 0.08 -1.13
C SER A 257 1.54 1.34 -1.79
N GLY A 258 2.49 1.21 -2.69
CA GLY A 258 3.09 2.36 -3.35
C GLY A 258 3.67 2.02 -4.71
N ALA A 259 4.14 3.04 -5.42
CA ALA A 259 4.62 2.91 -6.79
C ALA A 259 5.80 3.82 -7.09
N GLY A 260 6.63 3.39 -8.04
CA GLY A 260 7.69 4.18 -8.64
C GLY A 260 7.82 3.93 -10.14
N VAL A 261 8.40 4.89 -10.85
CA VAL A 261 8.73 4.76 -12.28
C VAL A 261 10.03 3.99 -12.39
N THR A 262 10.08 2.97 -13.26
CA THR A 262 11.27 2.16 -13.42
C THR A 262 12.40 2.94 -14.11
N THR A 263 13.65 2.57 -13.82
CA THR A 263 14.83 3.27 -14.37
C THR A 263 14.86 3.23 -15.91
N HIS A 264 14.41 2.11 -16.49
CA HIS A 264 14.43 1.88 -17.93
C HIS A 264 13.04 2.01 -18.59
N ALA A 265 12.10 2.71 -17.94
CA ALA A 265 10.76 2.97 -18.48
C ALA A 265 10.81 3.46 -19.91
N LYS A 266 10.00 2.87 -20.78
CA LYS A 266 9.89 3.27 -22.20
C LYS A 266 8.95 4.47 -22.36
N ASN A 267 7.99 4.61 -21.44
CA ASN A 267 7.08 5.74 -21.38
C ASN A 267 7.09 6.39 -19.97
N PRO A 268 8.21 7.03 -19.57
CA PRO A 268 8.35 7.60 -18.22
C PRO A 268 7.36 8.73 -17.94
N GLU A 269 6.98 9.49 -18.97
CA GLU A 269 6.00 10.57 -18.84
C GLU A 269 4.57 10.01 -18.64
N GLY A 270 4.20 8.99 -19.40
CA GLY A 270 2.92 8.28 -19.18
C GLY A 270 2.87 7.61 -17.80
N ALA A 271 3.98 7.03 -17.36
CA ALA A 271 4.13 6.46 -16.02
C ALA A 271 3.94 7.51 -14.92
N ARG A 272 4.60 8.69 -15.05
CA ARG A 272 4.43 9.82 -14.13
C ARG A 272 2.97 10.26 -14.03
N LYS A 273 2.31 10.45 -15.18
CA LYS A 273 0.89 10.84 -15.24
C LYS A 273 -0.02 9.81 -14.58
N LEU A 274 0.26 8.51 -14.76
CA LEU A 274 -0.48 7.44 -14.09
C LEU A 274 -0.33 7.54 -12.56
N LEU A 275 0.89 7.75 -12.05
CA LEU A 275 1.12 7.91 -10.61
C LEU A 275 0.40 9.14 -10.06
N GLU A 276 0.47 10.29 -10.76
CA GLU A 276 -0.22 11.52 -10.39
C GLU A 276 -1.74 11.29 -10.31
N TRP A 277 -2.32 10.63 -11.30
CA TRP A 277 -3.73 10.27 -11.33
C TRP A 277 -4.10 9.32 -10.18
N LEU A 278 -3.30 8.27 -9.93
CA LEU A 278 -3.52 7.33 -8.81
C LEU A 278 -3.45 8.03 -7.45
N SER A 279 -2.70 9.13 -7.32
CA SER A 279 -2.57 9.90 -6.07
C SER A 279 -3.68 10.95 -5.88
N SER A 280 -4.53 11.20 -6.88
CA SER A 280 -5.56 12.23 -6.82
C SER A 280 -6.67 11.90 -5.82
N GLU A 281 -7.31 12.91 -5.25
CA GLU A 281 -8.36 12.78 -4.24
C GLU A 281 -9.50 11.84 -4.67
N GLY A 282 -10.04 12.05 -5.87
CA GLY A 282 -11.16 11.24 -6.38
C GLY A 282 -10.81 9.79 -6.59
N VAL A 283 -9.63 9.52 -7.16
CA VAL A 283 -9.14 8.15 -7.39
C VAL A 283 -8.82 7.46 -6.07
N GLN A 284 -8.19 8.14 -5.13
CA GLN A 284 -7.89 7.61 -3.81
C GLN A 284 -9.17 7.26 -3.03
N THR A 285 -10.21 8.10 -3.11
CA THR A 285 -11.51 7.82 -2.50
C THR A 285 -12.13 6.56 -3.12
N ALA A 286 -12.18 6.46 -4.45
CA ALA A 286 -12.74 5.29 -5.14
C ALA A 286 -11.94 4.01 -4.90
N TYR A 287 -10.60 4.10 -4.92
CA TYR A 287 -9.71 2.97 -4.77
C TYR A 287 -9.76 2.37 -3.35
N THR A 288 -9.84 3.21 -2.32
CA THR A 288 -9.88 2.74 -0.93
C THR A 288 -11.26 2.24 -0.53
N HIS A 289 -12.31 2.71 -1.21
CA HIS A 289 -13.65 2.15 -1.05
C HIS A 289 -13.69 0.68 -1.53
N GLY A 290 -14.16 -0.22 -0.69
CA GLY A 290 -14.21 -1.66 -0.97
C GLY A 290 -12.86 -2.42 -0.89
N THR A 291 -11.70 -1.73 -0.88
CA THR A 291 -10.44 -2.37 -0.48
C THR A 291 -10.22 -2.33 1.03
N PHE A 292 -10.90 -1.41 1.73
CA PHE A 292 -10.81 -1.15 3.18
C PHE A 292 -9.40 -0.73 3.63
N GLU A 293 -8.60 -0.22 2.71
CA GLU A 293 -7.33 0.46 3.01
C GLU A 293 -7.60 1.94 3.22
N SER A 294 -6.74 2.64 3.95
CA SER A 294 -6.87 4.09 4.11
C SER A 294 -6.21 4.84 2.96
N PRO A 295 -6.78 5.95 2.49
CA PRO A 295 -6.16 6.75 1.44
C PRO A 295 -4.87 7.39 1.94
N ILE A 296 -3.91 7.58 1.02
CA ILE A 296 -2.68 8.30 1.32
C ILE A 296 -2.87 9.82 1.19
N ASN A 297 -3.70 10.24 0.23
CA ASN A 297 -4.06 11.63 0.04
C ASN A 297 -5.01 12.07 1.17
N THR A 298 -4.58 13.03 1.97
CA THR A 298 -5.32 13.48 3.16
C THR A 298 -6.66 14.17 2.87
N LYS A 299 -6.92 14.52 1.61
CA LYS A 299 -8.20 15.08 1.16
C LYS A 299 -9.21 13.99 0.80
N ALA A 300 -8.74 12.79 0.48
CA ALA A 300 -9.59 11.67 0.08
C ALA A 300 -10.33 11.07 1.28
N LYS A 301 -11.50 10.51 1.02
CA LYS A 301 -12.34 9.89 2.04
C LYS A 301 -12.11 8.38 2.06
N ALA A 302 -11.88 7.83 3.24
CA ALA A 302 -11.84 6.39 3.45
C ALA A 302 -13.25 5.77 3.33
N ASP A 303 -13.32 4.45 3.17
CA ASP A 303 -14.55 3.68 3.24
C ASP A 303 -15.28 3.94 4.58
N PRO A 304 -16.63 4.01 4.61
CA PRO A 304 -17.41 4.21 5.85
C PRO A 304 -17.07 3.23 6.96
N ILE A 305 -16.79 1.95 6.64
CA ILE A 305 -16.37 0.95 7.61
C ILE A 305 -15.02 1.35 8.25
N VAL A 306 -14.08 1.85 7.45
CA VAL A 306 -12.77 2.33 7.92
C VAL A 306 -12.93 3.59 8.77
N GLN A 307 -13.78 4.52 8.35
CA GLN A 307 -14.08 5.74 9.12
C GLN A 307 -14.66 5.44 10.51
N ALA A 308 -15.47 4.38 10.62
CA ALA A 308 -16.09 3.96 11.88
C ALA A 308 -15.08 3.45 12.94
N TRP A 309 -13.84 3.12 12.55
CA TRP A 309 -12.78 2.74 13.50
C TRP A 309 -12.18 3.92 14.25
N GLY A 310 -12.58 5.14 13.90
CA GLY A 310 -12.12 6.36 14.53
C GLY A 310 -10.74 6.81 14.04
N LYS A 311 -10.27 7.93 14.60
CA LYS A 311 -8.94 8.49 14.29
C LYS A 311 -7.86 7.75 15.08
N PHE A 312 -6.68 7.64 14.50
CA PHE A 312 -5.49 7.14 15.15
C PHE A 312 -4.28 8.02 14.78
N THR A 313 -3.23 7.92 15.59
CA THR A 313 -1.92 8.53 15.31
C THR A 313 -1.05 7.49 14.63
N PRO A 314 -0.66 7.66 13.36
CA PRO A 314 0.30 6.78 12.71
C PRO A 314 1.71 7.01 13.27
N SER A 315 2.58 6.00 13.13
CA SER A 315 4.00 6.18 13.42
C SER A 315 4.58 7.34 12.60
N PRO A 316 5.33 8.27 13.21
CA PRO A 316 5.93 9.40 12.50
C PRO A 316 7.17 9.01 11.68
N LEU A 317 7.65 7.77 11.80
CA LEU A 317 8.82 7.28 11.08
C LEU A 317 8.58 7.32 9.58
N ASN A 318 9.62 7.70 8.83
CA ASN A 318 9.55 7.66 7.38
C ASN A 318 9.48 6.20 6.88
N ALA A 319 8.64 5.94 5.90
CA ALA A 319 8.47 4.61 5.33
C ALA A 319 9.77 4.05 4.71
N ALA A 320 10.65 4.91 4.19
CA ALA A 320 11.97 4.49 3.69
C ALA A 320 12.89 4.03 4.83
N ASP A 321 12.86 4.70 5.99
CA ASP A 321 13.66 4.29 7.17
C ASP A 321 13.20 2.93 7.69
N ILE A 322 11.89 2.70 7.76
CA ILE A 322 11.35 1.39 8.12
C ILE A 322 11.74 0.34 7.08
N GLY A 323 11.58 0.66 5.80
CA GLY A 323 11.93 -0.23 4.68
C GLY A 323 13.40 -0.66 4.70
N SER A 324 14.32 0.24 5.07
CA SER A 324 15.76 -0.05 5.19
C SER A 324 16.09 -1.12 6.25
N ARG A 325 15.21 -1.32 7.25
CA ARG A 325 15.38 -2.30 8.33
C ARG A 325 14.78 -3.66 8.04
N GLN A 326 14.13 -3.85 6.89
CA GLN A 326 13.39 -5.10 6.63
C GLN A 326 14.29 -6.34 6.57
N ALA A 327 15.46 -6.25 5.95
CA ALA A 327 16.41 -7.36 5.92
C ALA A 327 16.91 -7.74 7.33
N GLU A 328 17.10 -6.74 8.21
CA GLU A 328 17.47 -6.96 9.60
C GLU A 328 16.32 -7.58 10.41
N ALA A 329 15.09 -7.13 10.16
CA ALA A 329 13.89 -7.72 10.76
C ALA A 329 13.73 -9.19 10.41
N ILE A 330 13.98 -9.60 9.16
CA ILE A 330 13.95 -11.00 8.74
C ILE A 330 14.96 -11.82 9.56
N ARG A 331 16.22 -11.37 9.66
CA ARG A 331 17.26 -12.05 10.46
C ARG A 331 16.89 -12.13 11.94
N LEU A 332 16.27 -11.08 12.50
CA LEU A 332 15.80 -11.06 13.88
C LEU A 332 14.70 -12.11 14.11
N LEU A 333 13.70 -12.14 13.21
CA LEU A 333 12.61 -13.12 13.27
C LEU A 333 13.10 -14.56 13.25
N ASP A 334 14.11 -14.86 12.41
CA ASP A 334 14.74 -16.17 12.36
C ASP A 334 15.46 -16.50 13.68
N ARG A 335 16.25 -15.57 14.25
CA ARG A 335 16.96 -15.76 15.52
C ARG A 335 16.06 -16.05 16.71
N VAL A 336 14.87 -15.43 16.75
CA VAL A 336 13.92 -15.66 17.86
C VAL A 336 13.03 -16.88 17.63
N GLY A 337 13.20 -17.60 16.50
CA GLY A 337 12.39 -18.77 16.16
C GLY A 337 10.94 -18.43 15.82
N TYR A 338 10.66 -17.21 15.38
CA TYR A 338 9.33 -16.83 14.92
C TYR A 338 9.10 -17.41 13.52
N ARG A 339 8.15 -18.33 13.39
CA ARG A 339 7.90 -19.13 12.17
C ARG A 339 6.91 -18.47 11.20
#